data_6609582b3ba4cf644a79fa8440a94a5f
#
_entry.id   6609582b3ba4cf644a79fa8440a94a5f
#
_cell.length_a   1.000
_cell.length_b   1.000
_cell.length_c   1.000
_cell.angle_alpha   90.00
_cell.angle_beta   90.00
_cell.angle_gamma   90.00
#
_symmetry.space_group_name_H-M   'P 1'
#
loop_
_entity.id
_entity.type
_entity.pdbx_description
1 polymer ?
#
loop_
_entity_poly.entity_id
_entity_poly.type
_entity_poly.pdbx_seq_one_letter_code
_entity_poly.pdbx_strand_id
1 'polypeptide(L)'
;MTRVLLLGGTAEGRALAKELHPHVEIVSSLAGRVPNPALPIGPVRIGGGGGGGGGGGGGGEERIDAVVDATHPFAVTITAHAAQVCGELGLPYLVLARPPWDPGTAIIAVSDIEAADVVAEQGYSRVFLTTGRSGIAAFANSDAWFLIRVVTAPDGTALPRRHKLVLSRGPYGYHDEFALLREQRIDALVTKNSGGKMTRAKLDAAAALGISVVMIARPLLPAGVAAVDSVHRAAMWVAGLPSR
;
A
#
# COMPACT_ATOMS: atom_id res chain seq x y z
N MET A 1 -13.78 20.74 -18.24
CA MET A 1 -13.69 20.17 -16.88
C MET A 1 -12.37 19.42 -16.82
N THR A 2 -11.56 19.64 -15.79
CA THR A 2 -10.26 18.95 -15.62
C THR A 2 -10.49 17.46 -15.45
N ARG A 3 -9.75 16.62 -16.17
CA ARG A 3 -9.83 15.16 -16.11
C ARG A 3 -8.57 14.58 -15.45
N VAL A 4 -8.74 13.91 -14.33
CA VAL A 4 -7.65 13.36 -13.51
C VAL A 4 -7.65 11.83 -13.54
N LEU A 5 -6.52 11.24 -13.87
CA LEU A 5 -6.28 9.81 -13.64
C LEU A 5 -5.83 9.62 -12.19
N LEU A 6 -6.62 8.89 -11.41
CA LEU A 6 -6.31 8.54 -10.03
C LEU A 6 -5.82 7.09 -9.95
N LEU A 7 -4.54 6.89 -9.70
CA LEU A 7 -3.99 5.58 -9.38
C LEU A 7 -4.35 5.26 -7.93
N GLY A 8 -5.26 4.31 -7.74
CA GLY A 8 -5.94 4.08 -6.47
C GLY A 8 -5.54 2.79 -5.77
N GLY A 9 -6.40 2.37 -4.84
CA GLY A 9 -6.24 1.15 -4.04
C GLY A 9 -6.13 1.40 -2.54
N THR A 10 -6.04 2.66 -2.11
CA THR A 10 -5.97 3.07 -0.71
C THR A 10 -7.25 3.76 -0.23
N ALA A 11 -7.38 3.95 1.08
CA ALA A 11 -8.45 4.75 1.66
C ALA A 11 -8.35 6.22 1.24
N GLU A 12 -7.12 6.73 1.15
CA GLU A 12 -6.82 8.11 0.73
C GLU A 12 -7.24 8.35 -0.71
N GLY A 13 -6.99 7.40 -1.61
CA GLY A 13 -7.45 7.50 -3.00
C GLY A 13 -8.98 7.57 -3.11
N ARG A 14 -9.70 6.76 -2.34
CA ARG A 14 -11.18 6.82 -2.31
C ARG A 14 -11.69 8.14 -1.71
N ALA A 15 -11.04 8.62 -0.66
CA ALA A 15 -11.40 9.89 -0.04
C ALA A 15 -11.17 11.07 -1.00
N LEU A 16 -10.05 11.06 -1.75
CA LEU A 16 -9.77 12.07 -2.75
C LEU A 16 -10.79 12.04 -3.89
N ALA A 17 -11.14 10.86 -4.40
CA ALA A 17 -12.18 10.73 -5.42
C ALA A 17 -13.51 11.33 -4.95
N LYS A 18 -13.88 11.11 -3.68
CA LYS A 18 -15.09 11.67 -3.08
C LYS A 18 -15.02 13.20 -2.93
N GLU A 19 -13.86 13.74 -2.53
CA GLU A 19 -13.67 15.19 -2.34
C GLU A 19 -13.69 15.96 -3.65
N LEU A 20 -13.13 15.40 -4.71
CA LEU A 20 -13.07 16.02 -6.03
C LEU A 20 -14.39 15.94 -6.80
N HIS A 21 -15.23 14.96 -6.53
CA HIS A 21 -16.53 14.78 -7.19
C HIS A 21 -17.56 15.82 -6.68
N PRO A 22 -18.40 16.45 -7.53
CA PRO A 22 -18.53 16.28 -8.99
C PRO A 22 -17.71 17.31 -9.82
N HIS A 23 -16.82 18.08 -9.20
CA HIS A 23 -16.17 19.24 -9.84
C HIS A 23 -15.02 18.85 -10.78
N VAL A 24 -14.51 17.64 -10.67
CA VAL A 24 -13.42 17.08 -11.47
C VAL A 24 -13.85 15.75 -12.06
N GLU A 25 -13.55 15.53 -13.33
CA GLU A 25 -13.76 14.24 -13.97
C GLU A 25 -12.64 13.28 -13.54
N ILE A 26 -12.99 12.26 -12.77
CA ILE A 26 -12.01 11.31 -12.24
C ILE A 26 -12.15 9.97 -12.93
N VAL A 27 -11.03 9.47 -13.44
CA VAL A 27 -10.90 8.09 -13.91
C VAL A 27 -9.99 7.35 -12.94
N SER A 28 -10.55 6.44 -12.14
CA SER A 28 -9.76 5.67 -11.19
C SER A 28 -9.19 4.41 -11.82
N SER A 29 -7.90 4.15 -11.61
CA SER A 29 -7.22 2.92 -12.02
C SER A 29 -6.83 2.11 -10.79
N LEU A 30 -7.26 0.84 -10.74
CA LEU A 30 -6.94 -0.10 -9.68
C LEU A 30 -6.10 -1.25 -10.24
N ALA A 31 -5.03 -1.62 -9.57
CA ALA A 31 -4.09 -2.66 -10.04
C ALA A 31 -4.67 -4.09 -10.11
N GLY A 32 -5.93 -4.31 -9.74
CA GLY A 32 -6.59 -5.62 -9.81
C GLY A 32 -6.02 -6.70 -8.89
N ARG A 33 -5.12 -6.35 -7.96
CA ARG A 33 -4.43 -7.30 -7.07
C ARG A 33 -5.31 -7.90 -5.98
N VAL A 34 -6.49 -7.34 -5.77
CA VAL A 34 -7.42 -7.73 -4.68
C VAL A 34 -8.79 -7.97 -5.27
N PRO A 35 -9.42 -9.14 -5.07
CA PRO A 35 -10.80 -9.38 -5.47
C PRO A 35 -11.73 -8.46 -4.66
N ASN A 36 -12.81 -8.01 -5.30
CA ASN A 36 -13.81 -7.12 -4.72
C ASN A 36 -13.20 -5.89 -4.01
N PRO A 37 -12.44 -5.03 -4.73
CA PRO A 37 -11.89 -3.82 -4.14
C PRO A 37 -13.04 -2.88 -3.75
N ALA A 38 -12.85 -2.12 -2.66
CA ALA A 38 -13.74 -0.99 -2.38
C ALA A 38 -13.56 0.06 -3.49
N LEU A 39 -14.60 0.29 -4.28
CA LEU A 39 -14.55 1.16 -5.43
C LEU A 39 -14.63 2.63 -5.03
N PRO A 40 -13.87 3.52 -5.68
CA PRO A 40 -14.04 4.97 -5.58
C PRO A 40 -15.29 5.43 -6.34
N ILE A 41 -15.69 6.68 -6.14
CA ILE A 41 -16.74 7.33 -6.96
C ILE A 41 -16.18 7.60 -8.35
N GLY A 42 -17.01 7.45 -9.39
CA GLY A 42 -16.68 7.70 -10.79
C GLY A 42 -16.24 6.45 -11.56
N PRO A 43 -15.86 6.59 -12.84
CA PRO A 43 -15.38 5.51 -13.69
C PRO A 43 -14.16 4.80 -13.09
N VAL A 44 -14.18 3.46 -13.10
CA VAL A 44 -13.09 2.63 -12.55
C VAL A 44 -12.57 1.67 -13.61
N ARG A 45 -11.26 1.66 -13.83
CA ARG A 45 -10.55 0.65 -14.62
C ARG A 45 -9.87 -0.33 -13.66
N ILE A 46 -10.12 -1.62 -13.85
CA ILE A 46 -9.48 -2.68 -13.05
C ILE A 46 -8.61 -3.48 -14.00
N GLY A 47 -7.29 -3.54 -13.69
CA GLY A 47 -6.30 -4.30 -14.47
C GLY A 47 -4.99 -3.54 -14.57
N GLY A 48 -3.88 -4.30 -14.67
CA GLY A 48 -2.54 -3.72 -14.82
C GLY A 48 -2.43 -3.02 -16.16
N GLY A 49 -1.86 -1.83 -16.15
CA GLY A 49 -1.48 -1.08 -17.35
C GLY A 49 -0.41 -1.83 -18.13
N GLY A 50 -0.82 -2.70 -19.01
CA GLY A 50 0.04 -3.44 -19.90
C GLY A 50 -0.75 -3.91 -21.12
N GLY A 51 -0.59 -3.25 -22.24
CA GLY A 51 -0.80 -3.80 -23.56
C GLY A 51 -2.23 -4.09 -24.01
N GLY A 52 -2.62 -3.45 -25.07
CA GLY A 52 -3.78 -3.60 -25.91
C GLY A 52 -4.50 -4.92 -25.93
N GLY A 53 -5.80 -4.85 -25.98
CA GLY A 53 -6.64 -5.98 -26.35
C GLY A 53 -8.10 -5.83 -25.96
N GLY A 54 -8.92 -5.32 -26.87
CA GLY A 54 -10.24 -5.83 -27.14
C GLY A 54 -11.37 -5.42 -26.20
N GLY A 55 -12.17 -4.51 -26.65
CA GLY A 55 -13.51 -4.26 -26.14
C GLY A 55 -14.08 -2.99 -26.77
N GLY A 56 -14.66 -3.12 -27.96
CA GLY A 56 -15.18 -2.01 -28.73
C GLY A 56 -16.25 -1.20 -27.99
N GLY A 57 -16.20 0.08 -28.18
CA GLY A 57 -17.25 1.02 -27.81
C GLY A 57 -16.77 2.46 -27.76
N GLY A 58 -16.84 3.16 -28.91
CA GLY A 58 -17.01 4.59 -28.93
C GLY A 58 -15.81 5.47 -28.62
N GLY A 59 -15.09 5.79 -29.62
CA GLY A 59 -14.40 6.96 -30.02
C GLY A 59 -14.14 8.10 -29.03
N GLY A 60 -12.89 8.41 -28.83
CA GLY A 60 -12.34 9.61 -28.26
C GLY A 60 -11.16 9.18 -27.41
N GLU A 61 -9.95 9.57 -27.81
CA GLU A 61 -8.78 9.52 -26.93
C GLU A 61 -9.13 10.31 -25.66
N GLU A 62 -9.38 9.60 -24.59
CA GLU A 62 -9.69 10.20 -23.29
C GLU A 62 -8.44 10.92 -22.78
N ARG A 63 -8.36 12.20 -23.09
CA ARG A 63 -7.26 13.05 -22.69
C ARG A 63 -7.23 13.19 -21.19
N ILE A 64 -6.15 12.84 -20.56
CA ILE A 64 -5.89 13.08 -19.14
C ILE A 64 -5.11 14.39 -18.99
N ASP A 65 -5.53 15.23 -18.07
CA ASP A 65 -4.89 16.51 -17.80
C ASP A 65 -3.86 16.44 -16.66
N ALA A 66 -4.04 15.49 -15.74
CA ALA A 66 -3.11 15.24 -14.63
C ALA A 66 -3.25 13.82 -14.06
N VAL A 67 -2.24 13.36 -13.37
CA VAL A 67 -2.22 12.06 -12.68
C VAL A 67 -1.97 12.27 -11.18
N VAL A 68 -2.81 11.67 -10.34
CA VAL A 68 -2.58 11.58 -8.90
C VAL A 68 -2.36 10.12 -8.52
N ASP A 69 -1.19 9.83 -7.99
CA ASP A 69 -0.83 8.51 -7.47
C ASP A 69 -1.18 8.44 -5.97
N ALA A 70 -2.28 7.78 -5.66
CA ALA A 70 -2.71 7.45 -4.31
C ALA A 70 -2.60 5.94 -4.04
N THR A 71 -1.62 5.28 -4.62
CA THR A 71 -1.33 3.86 -4.39
C THR A 71 -0.72 3.63 -3.02
N HIS A 72 -0.52 2.37 -2.65
CA HIS A 72 0.16 2.04 -1.40
C HIS A 72 1.62 2.53 -1.42
N PRO A 73 2.17 3.10 -0.33
CA PRO A 73 3.55 3.64 -0.31
C PRO A 73 4.65 2.65 -0.73
N PHE A 74 4.35 1.37 -0.76
CA PHE A 74 5.25 0.30 -1.24
C PHE A 74 4.94 -0.16 -2.68
N ALA A 75 4.13 0.56 -3.43
CA ALA A 75 3.84 0.26 -4.84
C ALA A 75 4.92 0.86 -5.78
N VAL A 76 6.19 0.62 -5.49
CA VAL A 76 7.37 1.25 -6.11
C VAL A 76 7.32 1.21 -7.64
N THR A 77 7.02 0.05 -8.21
CA THR A 77 6.98 -0.15 -9.67
C THR A 77 5.92 0.72 -10.33
N ILE A 78 4.73 0.80 -9.73
CA ILE A 78 3.62 1.60 -10.27
C ILE A 78 3.99 3.07 -10.20
N THR A 79 4.46 3.54 -9.04
CA THR A 79 4.86 4.94 -8.83
C THR A 79 6.01 5.36 -9.75
N ALA A 80 7.05 4.53 -9.90
CA ALA A 80 8.17 4.82 -10.79
C ALA A 80 7.75 4.88 -12.26
N HIS A 81 6.95 3.92 -12.72
CA HIS A 81 6.45 3.89 -14.08
C HIS A 81 5.54 5.09 -14.39
N ALA A 82 4.61 5.42 -13.46
CA ALA A 82 3.74 6.57 -13.63
C ALA A 82 4.52 7.89 -13.67
N ALA A 83 5.52 8.06 -12.79
CA ALA A 83 6.39 9.23 -12.79
C ALA A 83 7.15 9.38 -14.11
N GLN A 84 7.72 8.28 -14.63
CA GLN A 84 8.41 8.27 -15.90
C GLN A 84 7.49 8.68 -17.07
N VAL A 85 6.35 8.02 -17.22
CA VAL A 85 5.39 8.28 -18.32
C VAL A 85 4.84 9.71 -18.24
N CYS A 86 4.52 10.19 -17.04
CA CYS A 86 4.07 11.57 -16.89
C CYS A 86 5.16 12.58 -17.25
N GLY A 87 6.42 12.30 -16.90
CA GLY A 87 7.57 13.13 -17.31
C GLY A 87 7.76 13.17 -18.82
N GLU A 88 7.68 12.04 -19.49
CA GLU A 88 7.81 11.93 -20.97
C GLU A 88 6.67 12.68 -21.69
N LEU A 89 5.46 12.64 -21.14
CA LEU A 89 4.28 13.29 -21.72
C LEU A 89 4.08 14.74 -21.28
N GLY A 90 4.91 15.26 -20.36
CA GLY A 90 4.73 16.58 -19.76
C GLY A 90 3.43 16.70 -18.95
N LEU A 91 2.93 15.61 -18.39
CA LEU A 91 1.71 15.59 -17.59
C LEU A 91 2.03 15.95 -16.13
N PRO A 92 1.24 16.85 -15.49
CA PRO A 92 1.30 17.08 -14.07
C PRO A 92 1.11 15.76 -13.29
N TYR A 93 2.03 15.47 -12.37
CA TYR A 93 2.02 14.25 -11.56
C TYR A 93 2.23 14.57 -10.08
N LEU A 94 1.39 13.99 -9.23
CA LEU A 94 1.44 14.15 -7.78
C LEU A 94 1.30 12.81 -7.08
N VAL A 95 2.10 12.57 -6.04
CA VAL A 95 1.92 11.44 -5.14
C VAL A 95 1.17 11.87 -3.88
N LEU A 96 0.06 11.21 -3.57
CA LEU A 96 -0.64 11.34 -2.30
C LEU A 96 -0.19 10.20 -1.37
N ALA A 97 0.80 10.50 -0.52
CA ALA A 97 1.40 9.56 0.41
C ALA A 97 1.08 9.94 1.86
N ARG A 98 0.13 9.25 2.50
CA ARG A 98 -0.16 9.45 3.92
C ARG A 98 1.11 9.43 4.78
N PRO A 99 1.17 10.16 5.94
CA PRO A 99 2.34 10.16 6.79
C PRO A 99 2.78 8.75 7.22
N PRO A 100 4.08 8.48 7.33
CA PRO A 100 4.57 7.24 7.93
C PRO A 100 4.18 7.16 9.41
N TRP A 101 4.23 5.98 9.97
CA TRP A 101 4.21 5.84 11.42
C TRP A 101 5.56 6.25 12.00
N ASP A 102 5.54 6.81 13.19
CA ASP A 102 6.74 6.93 14.00
C ASP A 102 7.23 5.52 14.37
N PRO A 103 8.47 5.17 14.01
CA PRO A 103 9.00 3.85 14.29
C PRO A 103 9.25 3.60 15.79
N GLY A 104 9.41 4.64 16.60
CA GLY A 104 9.73 4.52 18.02
C GLY A 104 10.96 3.64 18.25
N THR A 105 10.80 2.53 18.98
CA THR A 105 11.87 1.55 19.29
C THR A 105 11.97 0.40 18.29
N ALA A 106 11.25 0.46 17.15
CA ALA A 106 11.31 -0.59 16.15
C ALA A 106 12.71 -0.72 15.52
N ILE A 107 13.12 -1.95 15.23
CA ILE A 107 14.29 -2.21 14.40
C ILE A 107 13.90 -1.89 12.95
N ILE A 108 14.66 -1.02 12.32
CA ILE A 108 14.39 -0.60 10.94
C ILE A 108 15.15 -1.50 9.97
N ALA A 109 14.42 -2.08 9.03
CA ALA A 109 14.96 -2.80 7.89
C ALA A 109 14.65 -2.03 6.59
N VAL A 110 15.55 -2.06 5.62
CA VAL A 110 15.33 -1.39 4.33
C VAL A 110 14.63 -2.27 3.30
N SER A 111 14.54 -3.59 3.56
CA SER A 111 13.92 -4.56 2.66
C SER A 111 13.27 -5.71 3.41
N ASP A 112 12.45 -6.50 2.70
CA ASP A 112 11.89 -7.75 3.23
C ASP A 112 13.00 -8.78 3.55
N ILE A 113 14.12 -8.75 2.81
CA ILE A 113 15.29 -9.65 3.03
C ILE A 113 15.98 -9.27 4.34
N GLU A 114 16.35 -8.01 4.52
CA GLU A 114 16.97 -7.55 5.75
C GLU A 114 16.07 -7.78 6.97
N ALA A 115 14.75 -7.61 6.82
CA ALA A 115 13.82 -7.96 7.89
C ALA A 115 13.86 -9.45 8.25
N ALA A 116 14.07 -10.33 7.28
CA ALA A 116 14.23 -11.76 7.52
C ALA A 116 15.57 -12.06 8.22
N ASP A 117 16.66 -11.38 7.85
CA ASP A 117 17.95 -11.49 8.50
C ASP A 117 17.87 -11.04 9.96
N VAL A 118 17.23 -9.90 10.23
CA VAL A 118 16.97 -9.43 11.61
C VAL A 118 16.18 -10.47 12.43
N VAL A 119 15.15 -11.08 11.85
CA VAL A 119 14.38 -12.14 12.54
C VAL A 119 15.27 -13.30 12.95
N ALA A 120 16.18 -13.72 12.08
CA ALA A 120 17.12 -14.83 12.36
C ALA A 120 18.18 -14.42 13.40
N GLU A 121 18.81 -13.26 13.24
CA GLU A 121 19.88 -12.74 14.12
C GLU A 121 19.39 -12.50 15.55
N GLN A 122 18.17 -11.98 15.71
CA GLN A 122 17.57 -11.75 17.02
C GLN A 122 16.98 -13.02 17.66
N GLY A 123 16.95 -14.14 16.92
CA GLY A 123 16.46 -15.42 17.41
C GLY A 123 14.96 -15.44 17.68
N TYR A 124 14.16 -14.60 16.98
CA TYR A 124 12.72 -14.62 17.12
C TYR A 124 12.13 -15.95 16.65
N SER A 125 11.22 -16.49 17.44
CA SER A 125 10.70 -17.84 17.23
C SER A 125 9.24 -17.86 16.76
N ARG A 126 8.47 -16.80 17.04
CA ARG A 126 7.05 -16.70 16.71
C ARG A 126 6.71 -15.31 16.14
N VAL A 127 6.73 -15.23 14.85
CA VAL A 127 6.67 -13.95 14.11
C VAL A 127 5.29 -13.71 13.54
N PHE A 128 4.73 -12.51 13.78
CA PHE A 128 3.55 -12.03 13.07
C PHE A 128 3.98 -11.25 11.83
N LEU A 129 3.79 -11.83 10.65
CA LEU A 129 4.21 -11.26 9.37
C LEU A 129 3.04 -10.56 8.68
N THR A 130 3.16 -9.24 8.49
CA THR A 130 2.12 -8.39 7.90
C THR A 130 2.62 -7.55 6.73
N THR A 131 3.61 -8.07 5.98
CA THR A 131 4.27 -7.39 4.85
C THR A 131 3.51 -7.49 3.53
N GLY A 132 2.41 -8.24 3.52
CA GLY A 132 1.66 -8.56 2.31
C GLY A 132 2.33 -9.68 1.50
N ARG A 133 1.69 -10.09 0.40
CA ARG A 133 2.11 -11.27 -0.38
C ARG A 133 3.54 -11.20 -0.92
N SER A 134 3.95 -10.02 -1.40
CA SER A 134 5.27 -9.85 -2.03
C SER A 134 6.45 -10.01 -1.08
N GLY A 135 6.26 -9.81 0.23
CA GLY A 135 7.34 -9.91 1.21
C GLY A 135 7.53 -11.30 1.81
N ILE A 136 6.60 -12.24 1.60
CA ILE A 136 6.61 -13.54 2.30
C ILE A 136 7.82 -14.40 1.91
N ALA A 137 8.18 -14.41 0.63
CA ALA A 137 9.25 -15.27 0.10
C ALA A 137 10.61 -15.05 0.77
N ALA A 138 10.88 -13.84 1.27
CA ALA A 138 12.10 -13.53 2.00
C ALA A 138 12.26 -14.38 3.28
N PHE A 139 11.16 -14.82 3.87
CA PHE A 139 11.14 -15.60 5.11
C PHE A 139 11.05 -17.13 4.89
N ALA A 140 11.04 -17.59 3.63
CA ALA A 140 10.81 -19.01 3.29
C ALA A 140 11.78 -19.98 3.96
N ASN A 141 13.02 -19.57 4.16
CA ASN A 141 14.09 -20.39 4.76
C ASN A 141 14.26 -20.18 6.27
N SER A 142 13.39 -19.41 6.91
CA SER A 142 13.45 -19.15 8.34
C SER A 142 12.95 -20.36 9.15
N ASP A 143 13.61 -20.65 10.26
CA ASP A 143 13.20 -21.71 11.21
C ASP A 143 12.10 -21.26 12.18
N ALA A 144 11.78 -19.96 12.22
CA ALA A 144 10.72 -19.42 13.04
C ALA A 144 9.34 -19.94 12.60
N TRP A 145 8.37 -19.87 13.50
CA TRP A 145 6.97 -20.06 13.16
C TRP A 145 6.33 -18.73 12.82
N PHE A 146 5.55 -18.68 11.74
CA PHE A 146 4.94 -17.45 11.25
C PHE A 146 3.42 -17.48 11.30
N LEU A 147 2.84 -16.45 11.92
CA LEU A 147 1.46 -16.05 11.65
C LEU A 147 1.49 -15.06 10.48
N ILE A 148 1.01 -15.47 9.30
CA ILE A 148 1.06 -14.65 8.09
C ILE A 148 -0.31 -14.08 7.79
N ARG A 149 -0.46 -12.75 7.80
CA ARG A 149 -1.71 -12.12 7.45
C ARG A 149 -1.65 -11.48 6.06
N VAL A 150 -2.55 -11.91 5.20
CA VAL A 150 -2.71 -11.39 3.84
C VAL A 150 -4.18 -11.25 3.50
N VAL A 151 -4.50 -10.41 2.52
CA VAL A 151 -5.90 -10.22 2.07
C VAL A 151 -6.37 -11.40 1.21
N THR A 152 -5.48 -11.95 0.40
CA THR A 152 -5.74 -13.11 -0.47
C THR A 152 -4.60 -14.10 -0.34
N ALA A 153 -4.89 -15.39 -0.52
CA ALA A 153 -3.89 -16.43 -0.50
C ALA A 153 -2.74 -16.11 -1.48
N PRO A 154 -1.49 -16.38 -1.09
CA PRO A 154 -0.35 -16.19 -1.97
C PRO A 154 -0.22 -17.41 -2.90
N ASP A 155 -0.50 -17.22 -4.19
CA ASP A 155 -0.32 -18.25 -5.20
C ASP A 155 1.13 -18.28 -5.68
N GLY A 156 1.74 -19.47 -5.75
CA GLY A 156 3.10 -19.68 -6.26
C GLY A 156 4.22 -19.02 -5.45
N THR A 157 3.93 -18.45 -4.28
CA THR A 157 4.94 -17.82 -3.42
C THR A 157 5.51 -18.87 -2.46
N ALA A 158 6.84 -18.91 -2.32
CA ALA A 158 7.49 -19.72 -1.30
C ALA A 158 7.09 -19.24 0.10
N LEU A 159 6.60 -20.16 0.93
CA LEU A 159 6.16 -19.89 2.29
C LEU A 159 7.15 -20.47 3.30
N PRO A 160 7.28 -19.87 4.50
CA PRO A 160 7.99 -20.49 5.61
C PRO A 160 7.42 -21.88 5.92
N ARG A 161 8.28 -22.82 6.27
CA ARG A 161 7.87 -24.22 6.55
C ARG A 161 6.84 -24.32 7.68
N ARG A 162 6.97 -23.48 8.70
CA ARG A 162 6.14 -23.46 9.90
C ARG A 162 5.30 -22.19 9.90
N HIS A 163 4.08 -22.25 9.38
CA HIS A 163 3.23 -21.07 9.30
C HIS A 163 1.74 -21.38 9.51
N LYS A 164 0.99 -20.31 9.79
CA LYS A 164 -0.46 -20.26 9.75
C LYS A 164 -0.87 -19.04 8.93
N LEU A 165 -1.70 -19.24 7.91
CA LEU A 165 -2.27 -18.15 7.11
C LEU A 165 -3.54 -17.62 7.76
N VAL A 166 -3.67 -16.29 7.79
CA VAL A 166 -4.87 -15.56 8.17
C VAL A 166 -5.28 -14.68 6.98
N LEU A 167 -6.38 -15.03 6.34
CA LEU A 167 -6.96 -14.24 5.26
C LEU A 167 -7.89 -13.20 5.86
N SER A 168 -7.46 -11.95 5.88
CA SER A 168 -8.20 -10.87 6.53
C SER A 168 -7.88 -9.52 5.93
N ARG A 169 -8.88 -8.63 5.91
CA ARG A 169 -8.77 -7.24 5.46
C ARG A 169 -9.20 -6.34 6.61
N GLY A 170 -8.39 -5.31 6.87
CA GLY A 170 -8.73 -4.29 7.87
C GLY A 170 -9.99 -3.47 7.51
N PRO A 171 -10.46 -2.60 8.42
CA PRO A 171 -9.72 -2.14 9.60
C PRO A 171 -9.62 -3.19 10.71
N TYR A 172 -8.59 -3.05 11.57
CA TYR A 172 -8.36 -3.94 12.70
C TYR A 172 -8.51 -3.17 14.01
N GLY A 173 -9.22 -3.79 14.97
CA GLY A 173 -9.41 -3.27 16.30
C GLY A 173 -8.21 -3.57 17.22
N TYR A 174 -7.93 -2.67 18.18
CA TYR A 174 -6.86 -2.87 19.15
C TYR A 174 -7.04 -4.16 19.99
N HIS A 175 -8.25 -4.41 20.48
CA HIS A 175 -8.51 -5.57 21.33
C HIS A 175 -8.35 -6.89 20.56
N ASP A 176 -8.75 -6.92 19.29
CA ASP A 176 -8.59 -8.11 18.43
C ASP A 176 -7.10 -8.37 18.15
N GLU A 177 -6.33 -7.32 17.84
CA GLU A 177 -4.89 -7.44 17.62
C GLU A 177 -4.17 -7.87 18.88
N PHE A 178 -4.51 -7.29 20.04
CA PHE A 178 -3.93 -7.66 21.33
C PHE A 178 -4.22 -9.12 21.68
N ALA A 179 -5.46 -9.58 21.54
CA ALA A 179 -5.85 -10.97 21.75
C ALA A 179 -5.09 -11.91 20.82
N LEU A 180 -5.04 -11.59 19.51
CA LEU A 180 -4.35 -12.38 18.50
C LEU A 180 -2.87 -12.56 18.83
N LEU A 181 -2.15 -11.46 19.12
CA LEU A 181 -0.73 -11.49 19.43
C LEU A 181 -0.43 -12.32 20.68
N ARG A 182 -1.24 -12.15 21.72
CA ARG A 182 -1.12 -12.88 22.98
C ARG A 182 -1.42 -14.38 22.82
N GLU A 183 -2.53 -14.73 22.18
CA GLU A 183 -2.96 -16.13 21.97
C GLU A 183 -1.98 -16.91 21.09
N GLN A 184 -1.45 -16.26 20.07
CA GLN A 184 -0.46 -16.86 19.19
C GLN A 184 0.97 -16.79 19.78
N ARG A 185 1.16 -16.22 20.98
CA ARG A 185 2.45 -16.09 21.68
C ARG A 185 3.51 -15.44 20.78
N ILE A 186 3.14 -14.35 20.09
CA ILE A 186 4.05 -13.66 19.18
C ILE A 186 5.16 -12.96 19.97
N ASP A 187 6.40 -13.12 19.53
CA ASP A 187 7.59 -12.47 20.08
C ASP A 187 8.12 -11.36 19.17
N ALA A 188 7.80 -11.38 17.87
CA ALA A 188 8.13 -10.30 16.96
C ALA A 188 6.99 -10.01 15.95
N LEU A 189 6.80 -8.72 15.65
CA LEU A 189 5.93 -8.21 14.59
C LEU A 189 6.78 -7.68 13.44
N VAL A 190 6.66 -8.26 12.25
CA VAL A 190 7.27 -7.73 11.03
C VAL A 190 6.21 -7.00 10.22
N THR A 191 6.45 -5.73 9.93
CA THR A 191 5.49 -4.87 9.22
C THR A 191 6.18 -3.85 8.32
N LYS A 192 5.52 -3.45 7.25
CA LYS A 192 5.91 -2.31 6.41
C LYS A 192 5.45 -1.01 7.09
N ASN A 193 6.25 0.06 7.05
CA ASN A 193 5.84 1.39 7.50
C ASN A 193 4.79 1.98 6.54
N SER A 194 3.60 1.39 6.55
CA SER A 194 2.52 1.77 5.64
C SER A 194 1.86 3.09 6.01
N GLY A 195 1.97 3.52 7.26
CA GLY A 195 1.23 4.66 7.78
C GLY A 195 -0.28 4.45 7.85
N GLY A 196 -1.00 5.49 8.28
CA GLY A 196 -2.46 5.50 8.35
C GLY A 196 -3.03 4.78 9.58
N LYS A 197 -4.32 5.03 9.82
CA LYS A 197 -5.00 4.56 11.05
C LYS A 197 -5.52 3.13 10.96
N MET A 198 -5.89 2.65 9.75
CA MET A 198 -6.63 1.39 9.56
C MET A 198 -5.88 0.13 10.02
N THR A 199 -4.57 0.17 10.06
CA THR A 199 -3.72 -0.99 10.39
C THR A 199 -2.70 -0.69 11.48
N ARG A 200 -2.86 0.43 12.21
CA ARG A 200 -1.96 0.82 13.29
C ARG A 200 -2.15 -0.03 14.55
N ALA A 201 -3.35 -0.51 14.80
CA ALA A 201 -3.73 -1.23 16.02
C ALA A 201 -2.75 -2.37 16.40
N LYS A 202 -2.15 -3.05 15.42
CA LYS A 202 -1.13 -4.08 15.66
C LYS A 202 0.15 -3.54 16.30
N LEU A 203 0.55 -2.29 15.98
CA LEU A 203 1.71 -1.64 16.60
C LEU A 203 1.42 -1.28 18.05
N ASP A 204 0.23 -0.73 18.30
CA ASP A 204 -0.21 -0.35 19.64
C ASP A 204 -0.36 -1.59 20.53
N ALA A 205 -0.88 -2.69 19.99
CA ALA A 205 -0.98 -3.98 20.66
C ALA A 205 0.41 -4.62 20.94
N ALA A 206 1.33 -4.55 19.96
CA ALA A 206 2.69 -5.05 20.13
C ALA A 206 3.43 -4.27 21.23
N ALA A 207 3.31 -2.95 21.25
CA ALA A 207 3.88 -2.10 22.29
C ALA A 207 3.34 -2.44 23.69
N ALA A 208 2.02 -2.64 23.83
CA ALA A 208 1.39 -3.00 25.10
C ALA A 208 1.81 -4.40 25.61
N LEU A 209 2.19 -5.31 24.72
CA LEU A 209 2.65 -6.66 25.05
C LEU A 209 4.18 -6.77 25.15
N GLY A 210 4.94 -5.69 24.92
CA GLY A 210 6.40 -5.73 24.88
C GLY A 210 6.98 -6.56 23.73
N ILE A 211 6.23 -6.70 22.63
CA ILE A 211 6.63 -7.46 21.45
C ILE A 211 7.56 -6.59 20.60
N SER A 212 8.69 -7.16 20.18
CA SER A 212 9.63 -6.49 19.29
C SER A 212 9.00 -6.20 17.93
N VAL A 213 9.30 -5.04 17.36
CA VAL A 213 8.82 -4.66 16.02
C VAL A 213 9.98 -4.54 15.06
N VAL A 214 9.92 -5.23 13.94
CA VAL A 214 10.80 -5.06 12.79
C VAL A 214 10.01 -4.33 11.73
N MET A 215 10.39 -3.08 11.43
CA MET A 215 9.65 -2.19 10.55
C MET A 215 10.43 -1.95 9.26
N ILE A 216 9.86 -2.36 8.13
CA ILE A 216 10.45 -2.11 6.82
C ILE A 216 10.19 -0.66 6.45
N ALA A 217 11.26 0.09 6.22
CA ALA A 217 11.23 1.49 5.84
C ALA A 217 10.51 1.70 4.51
N ARG A 218 9.92 2.86 4.32
CA ARG A 218 9.36 3.22 3.02
C ARG A 218 10.45 3.40 1.99
N PRO A 219 10.26 2.90 0.77
CA PRO A 219 11.12 3.24 -0.35
C PRO A 219 11.03 4.75 -0.63
N LEU A 220 12.13 5.31 -1.11
CA LEU A 220 12.17 6.70 -1.55
C LEU A 220 11.32 6.87 -2.81
N LEU A 221 10.71 8.04 -2.95
CA LEU A 221 10.04 8.43 -4.19
C LEU A 221 11.09 8.71 -5.28
N PRO A 222 10.73 8.54 -6.56
CA PRO A 222 11.59 8.96 -7.67
C PRO A 222 11.98 10.43 -7.54
N ALA A 223 13.20 10.77 -7.95
CA ALA A 223 13.71 12.15 -7.89
C ALA A 223 12.80 13.12 -8.64
N GLY A 224 12.56 14.29 -8.08
CA GLY A 224 11.75 15.34 -8.69
C GLY A 224 10.22 15.14 -8.61
N VAL A 225 9.74 14.04 -8.04
CA VAL A 225 8.31 13.80 -7.88
C VAL A 225 7.74 14.61 -6.73
N ALA A 226 6.72 15.43 -7.01
CA ALA A 226 5.98 16.15 -5.98
C ALA A 226 5.11 15.19 -5.15
N ALA A 227 5.07 15.42 -3.84
CA ALA A 227 4.25 14.62 -2.94
C ALA A 227 3.55 15.48 -1.90
N VAL A 228 2.35 15.03 -1.51
CA VAL A 228 1.57 15.60 -0.41
C VAL A 228 1.12 14.48 0.54
N ASP A 229 0.84 14.85 1.77
CA ASP A 229 0.57 13.91 2.87
C ASP A 229 -0.93 13.82 3.25
N SER A 230 -1.77 14.65 2.64
CA SER A 230 -3.19 14.70 2.96
C SER A 230 -4.07 14.83 1.71
N VAL A 231 -5.29 14.28 1.83
CA VAL A 231 -6.32 14.35 0.78
C VAL A 231 -6.61 15.80 0.42
N HIS A 232 -6.77 16.67 1.42
CA HIS A 232 -7.03 18.09 1.20
C HIS A 232 -5.93 18.77 0.37
N ARG A 233 -4.64 18.52 0.67
CA ARG A 233 -3.54 19.07 -0.12
C ARG A 233 -3.52 18.55 -1.55
N ALA A 234 -3.88 17.29 -1.76
CA ALA A 234 -4.02 16.73 -3.10
C ALA A 234 -5.18 17.38 -3.87
N ALA A 235 -6.32 17.60 -3.20
CA ALA A 235 -7.46 18.30 -3.81
C ALA A 235 -7.13 19.75 -4.17
N MET A 236 -6.43 20.47 -3.29
CA MET A 236 -5.96 21.84 -3.58
C MET A 236 -4.98 21.86 -4.77
N TRP A 237 -4.09 20.89 -4.87
CA TRP A 237 -3.19 20.79 -6.03
C TRP A 237 -3.96 20.59 -7.33
N VAL A 238 -4.99 19.71 -7.34
CA VAL A 238 -5.85 19.50 -8.50
C VAL A 238 -6.61 20.77 -8.86
N ALA A 239 -7.14 21.50 -7.86
CA ALA A 239 -7.85 22.75 -8.07
C ALA A 239 -6.96 23.88 -8.65
N GLY A 240 -5.66 23.84 -8.36
CA GLY A 240 -4.67 24.77 -8.88
C GLY A 240 -4.14 24.45 -10.28
N LEU A 241 -4.59 23.35 -10.90
CA LEU A 241 -4.18 23.02 -12.28
C LEU A 241 -4.72 24.06 -13.27
N PRO A 242 -3.95 24.43 -14.31
CA PRO A 242 -4.42 25.36 -15.30
C PRO A 242 -5.67 24.81 -16.01
N SER A 243 -6.73 25.60 -16.01
CA SER A 243 -7.91 25.31 -16.84
C SER A 243 -7.50 25.44 -18.30
N ARG A 244 -7.66 24.41 -19.09
CA ARG A 244 -7.43 24.43 -20.54
C ARG A 244 -8.73 24.60 -21.30
#